data_c7fe197487740df684be1a654c0ff512
#
_entry.id   c7fe197487740df684be1a654c0ff512
#
_cell.length_a   1.000
_cell.length_b   1.000
_cell.length_c   1.000
_cell.angle_alpha   90.00
_cell.angle_beta   90.00
_cell.angle_gamma   90.00
#
_symmetry.space_group_name_H-M   'P 1'
#
loop_
_entity.id
_entity.type
_entity.pdbx_description
1 polymer ?
#
loop_
_entity_poly.entity_id
_entity_poly.type
_entity_poly.pdbx_seq_one_letter_code
_entity_poly.pdbx_strand_id
1 'polypeptide(L)'
;LAMLIVVGLLAYVVPDIVKVFNNSHHQLPFLTRALIAASDAVKSFGPYMLVLLGIGAWLGSKTLKTEKGRYAFDAFTLRLPLVRRIVKGANAARFASTLSILSRSGVPLVDGLYIAASVTSNWHIRDAVLDAATKVTEGGSISHSLEKSRYFPPMMIQMLRSGEAGGELDNMLARAAAMQDRELSALITTMV
;
A
#
# COMPACT_ATOMS: atom_id res chain seq x y z
N LEU A 1 16.79 -12.59 5.70
CA LEU A 1 18.19 -13.02 5.82
C LEU A 1 18.26 -14.49 6.19
N ALA A 2 17.58 -14.95 7.27
CA ALA A 2 17.57 -16.36 7.71
C ALA A 2 17.13 -17.33 6.61
N MET A 3 16.10 -17.01 5.84
CA MET A 3 15.60 -17.84 4.74
C MET A 3 16.61 -17.97 3.58
N LEU A 4 17.37 -16.92 3.29
CA LEU A 4 18.45 -16.95 2.29
C LEU A 4 19.59 -17.85 2.73
N ILE A 5 19.95 -17.84 4.01
CA ILE A 5 20.99 -18.72 4.58
C ILE A 5 20.52 -20.17 4.54
N VAL A 6 19.28 -20.47 4.89
CA VAL A 6 18.71 -21.83 4.83
C VAL A 6 18.66 -22.36 3.39
N VAL A 7 18.25 -21.55 2.43
CA VAL A 7 18.24 -21.92 1.01
C VAL A 7 19.67 -22.12 0.49
N GLY A 8 20.63 -21.30 0.90
CA GLY A 8 22.05 -21.44 0.56
C GLY A 8 22.66 -22.73 1.13
N LEU A 9 22.39 -23.05 2.40
CA LEU A 9 22.82 -24.30 3.03
C LEU A 9 22.18 -25.53 2.35
N LEU A 10 20.90 -25.50 2.07
CA LEU A 10 20.21 -26.57 1.33
C LEU A 10 20.75 -26.76 -0.09
N ALA A 11 21.08 -25.68 -0.78
CA ALA A 11 21.57 -25.74 -2.16
C ALA A 11 23.03 -26.18 -2.27
N TYR A 12 23.87 -25.90 -1.26
CA TYR A 12 25.34 -26.16 -1.33
C TYR A 12 25.80 -27.30 -0.44
N VAL A 13 25.36 -27.37 0.82
CA VAL A 13 25.85 -28.31 1.81
C VAL A 13 25.22 -29.71 1.65
N VAL A 14 23.91 -29.76 1.36
CA VAL A 14 23.19 -31.02 1.22
C VAL A 14 23.74 -31.91 0.10
N PRO A 15 24.07 -31.40 -1.12
CA PRO A 15 24.62 -32.23 -2.19
C PRO A 15 26.01 -32.81 -1.88
N ASP A 16 26.84 -32.08 -1.15
CA ASP A 16 28.19 -32.57 -0.81
C ASP A 16 28.13 -33.67 0.24
N ILE A 17 27.22 -33.58 1.19
CA ILE A 17 26.95 -34.65 2.16
C ILE A 17 26.40 -35.91 1.43
N VAL A 18 25.52 -35.76 0.45
CA VAL A 18 24.93 -36.86 -0.32
C VAL A 18 25.96 -37.58 -1.17
N LYS A 19 26.95 -36.91 -1.75
CA LYS A 19 28.06 -37.53 -2.50
C LYS A 19 28.90 -38.47 -1.62
N VAL A 20 29.10 -38.09 -0.36
CA VAL A 20 29.84 -38.91 0.61
C VAL A 20 29.04 -40.15 1.00
N PHE A 21 27.72 -40.08 1.12
CA PHE A 21 26.86 -41.19 1.47
C PHE A 21 26.53 -42.16 0.31
N ASN A 22 26.54 -41.68 -0.93
CA ASN A 22 26.27 -42.51 -2.11
C ASN A 22 27.35 -43.59 -2.36
N ASN A 23 28.55 -43.41 -1.77
CA ASN A 23 29.63 -44.41 -1.81
C ASN A 23 29.43 -45.54 -0.78
N SER A 24 28.44 -45.45 0.08
CA SER A 24 28.24 -46.44 1.18
C SER A 24 26.93 -47.18 1.01
N HIS A 25 26.69 -47.89 -0.03
CA HIS A 25 25.64 -48.91 -0.33
C HIS A 25 24.44 -49.06 0.65
N HIS A 26 24.15 -48.08 1.52
CA HIS A 26 23.03 -48.10 2.44
C HIS A 26 21.83 -47.30 1.88
N GLN A 27 20.66 -47.90 1.96
CA GLN A 27 19.38 -47.23 1.57
C GLN A 27 19.17 -45.99 2.41
N LEU A 28 19.14 -44.84 1.76
CA LEU A 28 18.91 -43.52 2.40
C LEU A 28 17.50 -43.47 3.03
N PRO A 29 17.37 -42.98 4.29
CA PRO A 29 16.07 -42.79 4.92
C PRO A 29 15.16 -41.90 4.08
N PHE A 30 13.84 -42.11 4.19
CA PHE A 30 12.83 -41.38 3.43
C PHE A 30 12.98 -39.85 3.54
N LEU A 31 13.31 -39.36 4.74
CA LEU A 31 13.56 -37.92 5.01
C LEU A 31 14.73 -37.38 4.19
N THR A 32 15.80 -38.13 4.04
CA THR A 32 16.98 -37.71 3.26
C THR A 32 16.66 -37.67 1.75
N ARG A 33 15.86 -38.62 1.23
CA ARG A 33 15.38 -38.59 -0.16
C ARG A 33 14.47 -37.37 -0.42
N ALA A 34 13.56 -37.05 0.50
CA ALA A 34 12.69 -35.90 0.38
C ALA A 34 13.50 -34.56 0.39
N LEU A 35 14.55 -34.51 1.22
CA LEU A 35 15.42 -33.34 1.29
C LEU A 35 16.25 -33.15 0.00
N ILE A 36 16.75 -34.24 -0.57
CA ILE A 36 17.47 -34.25 -1.87
C ILE A 36 16.53 -33.77 -2.98
N ALA A 37 15.32 -34.34 -3.06
CA ALA A 37 14.34 -33.93 -4.07
C ALA A 37 13.96 -32.45 -3.96
N ALA A 38 13.81 -31.94 -2.74
CA ALA A 38 13.58 -30.53 -2.49
C ALA A 38 14.77 -29.66 -2.92
N SER A 39 16.00 -30.09 -2.62
CA SER A 39 17.23 -29.40 -3.03
C SER A 39 17.38 -29.35 -4.56
N ASP A 40 17.13 -30.46 -5.22
CA ASP A 40 17.20 -30.56 -6.69
C ASP A 40 16.10 -29.72 -7.36
N ALA A 41 14.91 -29.68 -6.78
CA ALA A 41 13.83 -28.81 -7.23
C ALA A 41 14.24 -27.32 -7.11
N VAL A 42 14.81 -26.93 -5.96
CA VAL A 42 15.30 -25.55 -5.77
C VAL A 42 16.42 -25.19 -6.75
N LYS A 43 17.34 -26.11 -7.02
CA LYS A 43 18.44 -25.89 -7.99
C LYS A 43 17.92 -25.80 -9.42
N SER A 44 17.00 -26.69 -9.79
CA SER A 44 16.45 -26.75 -11.15
C SER A 44 15.50 -25.58 -11.44
N PHE A 45 14.59 -25.28 -10.52
CA PHE A 45 13.58 -24.24 -10.70
C PHE A 45 13.99 -22.86 -10.16
N GLY A 46 14.97 -22.80 -9.25
CA GLY A 46 15.43 -21.55 -8.61
C GLY A 46 15.84 -20.46 -9.61
N PRO A 47 16.73 -20.72 -10.56
CA PRO A 47 17.14 -19.72 -11.54
C PRO A 47 15.97 -19.27 -12.43
N TYR A 48 15.09 -20.18 -12.84
CA TYR A 48 13.90 -19.83 -13.62
C TYR A 48 12.92 -18.97 -12.83
N MET A 49 12.73 -19.27 -11.54
CA MET A 49 11.88 -18.50 -10.64
C MET A 49 12.44 -17.08 -10.39
N LEU A 50 13.76 -16.95 -10.24
CA LEU A 50 14.41 -15.64 -10.13
C LEU A 50 14.28 -14.81 -11.40
N VAL A 51 14.46 -15.43 -12.59
CA VAL A 51 14.27 -14.77 -13.87
C VAL A 51 12.81 -14.34 -14.06
N LEU A 52 11.86 -15.20 -13.70
CA LEU A 52 10.42 -14.91 -13.80
C LEU A 52 10.00 -13.80 -12.85
N LEU A 53 10.53 -13.79 -11.61
CA LEU A 53 10.35 -12.69 -10.66
C LEU A 53 10.99 -11.40 -11.16
N GLY A 54 12.19 -11.46 -11.74
CA GLY A 54 12.87 -10.30 -12.34
C GLY A 54 12.10 -9.71 -13.51
N ILE A 55 11.62 -10.55 -14.41
CA ILE A 55 10.77 -10.14 -15.55
C ILE A 55 9.44 -9.57 -15.05
N GLY A 56 8.81 -10.23 -14.07
CA GLY A 56 7.57 -9.76 -13.45
C GLY A 56 7.73 -8.39 -12.78
N ALA A 57 8.79 -8.20 -12.02
CA ALA A 57 9.13 -6.92 -11.39
C ALA A 57 9.45 -5.83 -12.43
N TRP A 58 10.17 -6.18 -13.50
CA TRP A 58 10.50 -5.25 -14.58
C TRP A 58 9.25 -4.84 -15.38
N LEU A 59 8.40 -5.80 -15.77
CA LEU A 59 7.12 -5.54 -16.43
C LEU A 59 6.18 -4.73 -15.50
N GLY A 60 6.11 -5.09 -14.23
CA GLY A 60 5.34 -4.34 -13.21
C GLY A 60 5.83 -2.90 -13.10
N SER A 61 7.14 -2.66 -13.04
CA SER A 61 7.70 -1.31 -12.97
C SER A 61 7.44 -0.49 -14.24
N LYS A 62 7.43 -1.14 -15.40
CA LYS A 62 7.16 -0.49 -16.68
C LYS A 62 5.67 -0.13 -16.84
N THR A 63 4.77 -1.00 -16.41
CA THR A 63 3.32 -0.71 -16.42
C THR A 63 2.95 0.37 -15.40
N LEU A 64 3.58 0.39 -14.22
CA LEU A 64 3.38 1.43 -13.20
C LEU A 64 3.89 2.82 -13.63
N LYS A 65 4.79 2.91 -14.62
CA LYS A 65 5.22 4.19 -15.22
C LYS A 65 4.21 4.74 -16.24
N THR A 66 3.29 3.91 -16.72
CA THR A 66 2.24 4.33 -17.63
C THR A 66 1.02 4.78 -16.83
N GLU A 67 0.41 5.91 -17.17
CA GLU A 67 -0.77 6.45 -16.47
C GLU A 67 -1.89 5.41 -16.33
N LYS A 68 -2.21 4.71 -17.42
CA LYS A 68 -3.23 3.64 -17.42
C LYS A 68 -2.89 2.48 -16.48
N GLY A 69 -1.62 2.07 -16.45
CA GLY A 69 -1.15 0.98 -15.59
C GLY A 69 -1.19 1.37 -14.11
N ARG A 70 -0.80 2.59 -13.79
CA ARG A 70 -0.87 3.13 -12.43
C ARG A 70 -2.30 3.26 -11.95
N TYR A 71 -3.20 3.75 -12.81
CA TYR A 71 -4.62 3.85 -12.51
C TYR A 71 -5.24 2.47 -12.22
N ALA A 72 -4.91 1.45 -13.03
CA ALA A 72 -5.36 0.08 -12.83
C ALA A 72 -4.79 -0.54 -11.55
N PHE A 73 -3.52 -0.31 -11.23
CA PHE A 73 -2.89 -0.76 -10.00
C PHE A 73 -3.54 -0.12 -8.77
N ASP A 74 -3.79 1.18 -8.81
CA ASP A 74 -4.46 1.92 -7.76
C ASP A 74 -5.90 1.42 -7.53
N ALA A 75 -6.62 1.06 -8.62
CA ALA A 75 -7.92 0.41 -8.51
C ALA A 75 -7.83 -0.97 -7.85
N PHE A 76 -6.79 -1.75 -8.18
CA PHE A 76 -6.57 -3.07 -7.60
C PHE A 76 -6.28 -2.98 -6.09
N THR A 77 -5.43 -2.05 -5.66
CA THR A 77 -5.14 -1.83 -4.24
C THR A 77 -6.39 -1.49 -3.42
N LEU A 78 -7.35 -0.78 -4.03
CA LEU A 78 -8.63 -0.46 -3.40
C LEU A 78 -9.62 -1.63 -3.35
N ARG A 79 -9.38 -2.73 -4.10
CA ARG A 79 -10.21 -3.96 -4.05
C ARG A 79 -9.80 -4.90 -2.91
N LEU A 80 -8.54 -4.91 -2.51
CA LEU A 80 -8.02 -5.76 -1.45
C LEU A 80 -8.45 -5.22 -0.07
N PRO A 81 -9.21 -5.97 0.75
CA PRO A 81 -9.86 -5.43 1.95
C PRO A 81 -8.87 -4.85 2.97
N LEU A 82 -7.71 -5.48 3.14
CA LEU A 82 -6.68 -5.06 4.08
C LEU A 82 -5.89 -3.86 3.54
N VAL A 83 -5.42 -3.94 2.29
CA VAL A 83 -4.67 -2.88 1.60
C VAL A 83 -5.53 -1.64 1.44
N ARG A 84 -6.82 -1.81 1.12
CA ARG A 84 -7.79 -0.71 0.99
C ARG A 84 -7.88 0.14 2.25
N ARG A 85 -7.88 -0.47 3.44
CA ARG A 85 -7.93 0.29 4.71
C ARG A 85 -6.70 1.16 4.87
N ILE A 86 -5.51 0.61 4.63
CA ILE A 86 -4.24 1.33 4.74
C ILE A 86 -4.16 2.44 3.69
N VAL A 87 -4.48 2.13 2.43
CA VAL A 87 -4.42 3.13 1.33
C VAL A 87 -5.38 4.28 1.58
N LYS A 88 -6.64 4.00 1.96
CA LYS A 88 -7.63 5.05 2.29
C LYS A 88 -7.19 5.87 3.49
N GLY A 89 -6.79 5.23 4.58
CA GLY A 89 -6.34 5.91 5.79
C GLY A 89 -5.12 6.81 5.54
N ALA A 90 -4.09 6.30 4.86
CA ALA A 90 -2.88 7.06 4.55
C ALA A 90 -3.16 8.27 3.64
N ASN A 91 -4.00 8.11 2.62
CA ASN A 91 -4.36 9.23 1.76
C ASN A 91 -5.28 10.23 2.48
N ALA A 92 -6.21 9.77 3.31
CA ALA A 92 -7.07 10.63 4.13
C ALA A 92 -6.25 11.45 5.14
N ALA A 93 -5.26 10.83 5.81
CA ALA A 93 -4.35 11.51 6.72
C ALA A 93 -3.55 12.61 6.01
N ARG A 94 -2.92 12.30 4.87
CA ARG A 94 -2.16 13.28 4.09
C ARG A 94 -3.03 14.43 3.61
N PHE A 95 -4.21 14.11 3.06
CA PHE A 95 -5.18 15.10 2.63
C PHE A 95 -5.57 16.04 3.77
N ALA A 96 -6.00 15.50 4.91
CA ALA A 96 -6.45 16.28 6.05
C ALA A 96 -5.33 17.13 6.66
N SER A 97 -4.13 16.55 6.80
CA SER A 97 -2.95 17.26 7.33
C SER A 97 -2.56 18.42 6.40
N THR A 98 -2.45 18.17 5.10
CA THR A 98 -2.09 19.22 4.13
C THR A 98 -3.13 20.32 4.09
N LEU A 99 -4.41 19.97 4.00
CA LEU A 99 -5.49 20.95 3.94
C LEU A 99 -5.60 21.76 5.25
N SER A 100 -5.39 21.13 6.41
CA SER A 100 -5.33 21.81 7.72
C SER A 100 -4.22 22.86 7.77
N ILE A 101 -3.01 22.49 7.31
CA ILE A 101 -1.86 23.42 7.29
C ILE A 101 -2.14 24.60 6.36
N LEU A 102 -2.65 24.35 5.16
CA LEU A 102 -2.96 25.37 4.17
C LEU A 102 -4.06 26.32 4.65
N SER A 103 -5.14 25.77 5.23
CA SER A 103 -6.24 26.55 5.79
C SER A 103 -5.77 27.47 6.92
N ARG A 104 -4.93 26.97 7.84
CA ARG A 104 -4.31 27.79 8.90
C ARG A 104 -3.37 28.88 8.37
N SER A 105 -2.75 28.63 7.22
CA SER A 105 -1.88 29.62 6.55
C SER A 105 -2.68 30.67 5.75
N GLY A 106 -4.00 30.62 5.79
CA GLY A 106 -4.87 31.57 5.07
C GLY A 106 -5.00 31.27 3.58
N VAL A 107 -4.61 30.08 3.12
CA VAL A 107 -4.80 29.68 1.73
C VAL A 107 -6.29 29.46 1.48
N PRO A 108 -6.88 30.02 0.40
CA PRO A 108 -8.28 29.78 0.04
C PRO A 108 -8.57 28.26 -0.04
N LEU A 109 -9.75 27.85 0.45
CA LEU A 109 -10.13 26.44 0.56
C LEU A 109 -10.01 25.69 -0.78
N VAL A 110 -10.43 26.32 -1.88
CA VAL A 110 -10.38 25.73 -3.22
C VAL A 110 -8.94 25.43 -3.64
N ASP A 111 -8.04 26.42 -3.48
CA ASP A 111 -6.61 26.25 -3.81
C ASP A 111 -5.97 25.19 -2.91
N GLY A 112 -6.32 25.19 -1.63
CA GLY A 112 -5.92 24.17 -0.67
C GLY A 112 -6.34 22.75 -1.08
N LEU A 113 -7.54 22.61 -1.65
CA LEU A 113 -8.04 21.32 -2.16
C LEU A 113 -7.23 20.82 -3.36
N TYR A 114 -6.89 21.70 -4.31
CA TYR A 114 -6.04 21.34 -5.45
C TYR A 114 -4.64 20.91 -5.00
N ILE A 115 -4.05 21.62 -4.04
CA ILE A 115 -2.75 21.26 -3.47
C ILE A 115 -2.86 19.91 -2.72
N ALA A 116 -3.88 19.73 -1.89
CA ALA A 116 -4.11 18.49 -1.16
C ALA A 116 -4.36 17.30 -2.09
N ALA A 117 -4.98 17.51 -3.25
CA ALA A 117 -5.11 16.49 -4.29
C ALA A 117 -3.74 16.05 -4.83
N SER A 118 -2.78 16.97 -5.00
CA SER A 118 -1.46 16.67 -5.57
C SER A 118 -0.62 15.76 -4.66
N VAL A 119 -0.80 15.80 -3.35
CA VAL A 119 -0.09 14.95 -2.37
C VAL A 119 -0.77 13.60 -2.16
N THR A 120 -1.95 13.38 -2.73
CA THR A 120 -2.69 12.13 -2.68
C THR A 120 -2.05 11.12 -3.61
N SER A 121 -1.58 10.00 -3.08
CA SER A 121 -0.80 9.01 -3.83
C SER A 121 -1.65 8.15 -4.76
N ASN A 122 -2.89 7.84 -4.37
CA ASN A 122 -3.82 7.03 -5.15
C ASN A 122 -4.63 7.92 -6.10
N TRP A 123 -4.58 7.60 -7.38
CA TRP A 123 -5.19 8.42 -8.43
C TRP A 123 -6.72 8.52 -8.32
N HIS A 124 -7.40 7.44 -7.93
CA HIS A 124 -8.86 7.47 -7.74
C HIS A 124 -9.27 8.38 -6.58
N ILE A 125 -8.47 8.41 -5.49
CA ILE A 125 -8.72 9.29 -4.36
C ILE A 125 -8.38 10.74 -4.75
N ARG A 126 -7.30 10.95 -5.52
CA ARG A 126 -6.93 12.24 -6.08
C ARG A 126 -8.06 12.81 -6.95
N ASP A 127 -8.60 12.02 -7.88
CA ASP A 127 -9.70 12.45 -8.76
C ASP A 127 -10.94 12.82 -7.94
N ALA A 128 -11.24 12.08 -6.87
CA ALA A 128 -12.33 12.39 -5.97
C ALA A 128 -12.13 13.73 -5.23
N VAL A 129 -10.89 14.06 -4.87
CA VAL A 129 -10.57 15.37 -4.26
C VAL A 129 -10.69 16.50 -5.29
N LEU A 130 -10.23 16.28 -6.52
CA LEU A 130 -10.36 17.25 -7.62
C LEU A 130 -11.83 17.52 -7.98
N ASP A 131 -12.66 16.47 -8.03
CA ASP A 131 -14.12 16.60 -8.22
C ASP A 131 -14.76 17.36 -7.05
N ALA A 132 -14.33 17.12 -5.82
CA ALA A 132 -14.78 17.89 -4.66
C ALA A 132 -14.34 19.35 -4.76
N ALA A 133 -13.10 19.66 -5.18
CA ALA A 133 -12.62 21.03 -5.37
C ALA A 133 -13.48 21.80 -6.40
N THR A 134 -13.82 21.17 -7.52
CA THR A 134 -14.70 21.73 -8.54
C THR A 134 -16.09 22.04 -7.96
N LYS A 135 -16.67 21.12 -7.20
CA LYS A 135 -18.00 21.32 -6.58
C LYS A 135 -17.98 22.39 -5.50
N VAL A 136 -16.91 22.50 -4.74
CA VAL A 136 -16.72 23.59 -3.75
C VAL A 136 -16.60 24.96 -4.44
N THR A 137 -15.97 25.02 -5.60
CA THR A 137 -15.92 26.26 -6.43
C THR A 137 -17.33 26.69 -6.87
N GLU A 138 -18.23 25.73 -7.09
CA GLU A 138 -19.64 25.96 -7.42
C GLU A 138 -20.52 26.26 -6.19
N GLY A 139 -19.92 26.38 -4.99
CA GLY A 139 -20.64 26.61 -3.73
C GLY A 139 -21.14 25.35 -3.04
N GLY A 140 -20.72 24.18 -3.48
CA GLY A 140 -21.06 22.91 -2.85
C GLY A 140 -20.29 22.63 -1.57
N SER A 141 -20.81 21.71 -0.74
CA SER A 141 -20.18 21.26 0.50
C SER A 141 -19.02 20.29 0.22
N ILE A 142 -17.88 20.53 0.86
CA ILE A 142 -16.71 19.65 0.78
C ILE A 142 -17.02 18.27 1.42
N SER A 143 -17.68 18.26 2.59
CA SER A 143 -18.02 17.03 3.31
C SER A 143 -18.95 16.15 2.47
N HIS A 144 -19.98 16.73 1.84
CA HIS A 144 -20.89 15.99 0.98
C HIS A 144 -20.21 15.43 -0.28
N SER A 145 -19.35 16.23 -0.91
CA SER A 145 -18.63 15.79 -2.12
C SER A 145 -17.67 14.64 -1.84
N LEU A 146 -16.92 14.70 -0.75
CA LEU A 146 -16.00 13.64 -0.34
C LEU A 146 -16.74 12.38 0.15
N GLU A 147 -17.88 12.52 0.85
CA GLU A 147 -18.71 11.40 1.30
C GLU A 147 -19.19 10.55 0.12
N LYS A 148 -19.64 11.19 -0.95
CA LYS A 148 -20.13 10.53 -2.17
C LYS A 148 -19.06 9.66 -2.84
N SER A 149 -17.80 10.01 -2.71
CA SER A 149 -16.67 9.25 -3.27
C SER A 149 -16.46 7.90 -2.57
N ARG A 150 -16.86 7.75 -1.30
CA ARG A 150 -16.65 6.57 -0.45
C ARG A 150 -15.18 6.19 -0.21
N TYR A 151 -14.26 7.10 -0.50
CA TYR A 151 -12.83 6.86 -0.25
C TYR A 151 -12.38 7.32 1.13
N PHE A 152 -13.08 8.26 1.73
CA PHE A 152 -12.73 8.82 3.01
C PHE A 152 -13.46 8.13 4.17
N PRO A 153 -12.80 7.97 5.35
CA PRO A 153 -13.42 7.37 6.52
C PRO A 153 -14.64 8.17 7.00
N PRO A 154 -15.70 7.49 7.48
CA PRO A 154 -16.93 8.18 7.92
C PRO A 154 -16.69 9.22 9.03
N MET A 155 -15.81 8.90 10.00
CA MET A 155 -15.47 9.83 11.09
C MET A 155 -14.83 11.11 10.58
N MET A 156 -13.96 11.01 9.58
CA MET A 156 -13.36 12.18 8.94
C MET A 156 -14.43 13.06 8.26
N ILE A 157 -15.37 12.43 7.54
CA ILE A 157 -16.48 13.16 6.90
C ILE A 157 -17.34 13.87 7.94
N GLN A 158 -17.61 13.26 9.08
CA GLN A 158 -18.34 13.88 10.20
C GLN A 158 -17.61 15.13 10.74
N MET A 159 -16.28 15.01 10.94
CA MET A 159 -15.46 16.13 11.40
C MET A 159 -15.46 17.29 10.37
N LEU A 160 -15.31 16.96 9.08
CA LEU A 160 -15.41 17.94 8.01
C LEU A 160 -16.77 18.66 8.01
N ARG A 161 -17.85 17.91 8.15
CA ARG A 161 -19.22 18.46 8.19
C ARG A 161 -19.41 19.40 9.37
N SER A 162 -18.91 19.00 10.56
CA SER A 162 -18.96 19.86 11.74
C SER A 162 -18.10 21.13 11.58
N GLY A 163 -16.91 21.01 11.00
CA GLY A 163 -16.04 22.14 10.72
C GLY A 163 -16.61 23.10 9.67
N GLU A 164 -17.26 22.55 8.64
CA GLU A 164 -17.95 23.33 7.60
C GLU A 164 -19.13 24.15 8.17
N ALA A 165 -19.94 23.49 9.02
CA ALA A 165 -21.10 24.13 9.64
C ALA A 165 -20.70 25.17 10.72
N GLY A 166 -19.60 24.93 11.43
CA GLY A 166 -19.11 25.81 12.51
C GLY A 166 -18.10 26.87 12.08
N GLY A 167 -17.63 26.83 10.82
CA GLY A 167 -16.55 27.73 10.36
C GLY A 167 -15.16 27.40 10.95
N GLU A 168 -14.98 26.22 11.55
CA GLU A 168 -13.75 25.74 12.19
C GLU A 168 -13.12 24.58 11.41
N LEU A 169 -13.13 24.69 10.08
CA LEU A 169 -12.70 23.59 9.21
C LEU A 169 -11.23 23.20 9.45
N ASP A 170 -10.34 24.19 9.68
CA ASP A 170 -8.92 24.01 9.98
C ASP A 170 -8.68 23.15 11.24
N ASN A 171 -9.42 23.43 12.32
CA ASN A 171 -9.33 22.67 13.57
C ASN A 171 -9.86 21.25 13.42
N MET A 172 -10.97 21.08 12.72
CA MET A 172 -11.55 19.76 12.47
C MET A 172 -10.68 18.91 11.54
N LEU A 173 -10.07 19.52 10.54
CA LEU A 173 -9.09 18.84 9.67
C LEU A 173 -7.84 18.38 10.44
N ALA A 174 -7.31 19.20 11.34
CA ALA A 174 -6.17 18.83 12.18
C ALA A 174 -6.51 17.63 13.08
N ARG A 175 -7.69 17.62 13.69
CA ARG A 175 -8.17 16.49 14.50
C ARG A 175 -8.39 15.24 13.65
N ALA A 176 -8.95 15.39 12.46
CA ALA A 176 -9.15 14.28 11.53
C ALA A 176 -7.81 13.67 11.09
N ALA A 177 -6.79 14.49 10.77
CA ALA A 177 -5.45 14.05 10.45
C ALA A 177 -4.82 13.25 11.59
N ALA A 178 -4.82 13.81 12.80
CA ALA A 178 -4.26 13.15 13.98
C ALA A 178 -4.96 11.83 14.31
N MET A 179 -6.26 11.74 14.09
CA MET A 179 -7.03 10.51 14.27
C MET A 179 -6.63 9.45 13.23
N GLN A 180 -6.50 9.82 11.96
CA GLN A 180 -6.11 8.91 10.88
C GLN A 180 -4.68 8.38 11.07
N ASP A 181 -3.75 9.22 11.52
CA ASP A 181 -2.37 8.81 11.80
C ASP A 181 -2.30 7.79 12.95
N ARG A 182 -3.09 7.98 14.01
CA ARG A 182 -3.20 7.00 15.11
C ARG A 182 -3.80 5.68 14.64
N GLU A 183 -4.86 5.72 13.84
CA GLU A 183 -5.52 4.53 13.30
C GLU A 183 -4.59 3.74 12.39
N LEU A 184 -3.82 4.42 11.53
CA LEU A 184 -2.78 3.80 10.69
C LEU A 184 -1.68 3.15 11.53
N SER A 185 -1.17 3.86 12.54
CA SER A 185 -0.13 3.35 13.43
C SER A 185 -0.61 2.10 14.18
N ALA A 186 -1.84 2.10 14.66
CA ALA A 186 -2.45 0.95 15.32
C ALA A 186 -2.59 -0.25 14.38
N LEU A 187 -3.04 -0.02 13.13
CA LEU A 187 -3.14 -1.08 12.11
C LEU A 187 -1.77 -1.70 11.79
N ILE A 188 -0.73 -0.89 11.63
CA ILE A 188 0.63 -1.36 11.33
C ILE A 188 1.18 -2.16 12.52
N THR A 189 1.00 -1.68 13.75
CA THR A 189 1.49 -2.36 14.97
C THR A 189 0.79 -3.71 15.19
N THR A 190 -0.48 -3.84 14.80
CA THR A 190 -1.23 -5.10 14.93
C THR A 190 -0.81 -6.15 13.90
N MET A 191 -0.12 -5.75 12.82
CA MET A 191 0.34 -6.64 11.75
C MET A 191 1.80 -7.12 11.92
N VAL A 192 2.55 -6.51 12.83
CA VAL A 192 3.93 -6.87 13.18
C VAL A 192 3.94 -7.70 14.45
#